data_1ea11a753c13810cae37c7712753e4e6
#
_entry.id   1ea11a753c13810cae37c7712753e4e6
#
_cell.length_a   1.000
_cell.length_b   1.000
_cell.length_c   1.000
_cell.angle_alpha   90.00
_cell.angle_beta   90.00
_cell.angle_gamma   90.00
#
_symmetry.space_group_name_H-M   'P 1'
#
loop_
_entity.id
_entity.type
_entity.pdbx_description
1 polymer ?
#
loop_
_entity_poly.entity_id
_entity_poly.type
_entity_poly.pdbx_seq_one_letter_code
_entity_poly.pdbx_strand_id
1 'polypeptide(L)'
;MNRQIMDTLKNAEGRYLTKSEMSSMLEFANQLEARLKASEEIERCEDTIISKLMEEMTTAYPDFTNQYGRGMEAGSRDTALILRYASQALVRDDVEWLDRVILTWMNTILKGVGLTEGFIRDTYVMMERVCQSELSADTFAMLQPMIQRAQVSLPAREQAA
;
A
#
# COMPACT_ATOMS: atom_id res chain seq x y z
N MET A 1 -3.27 -13.02 7.29
CA MET A 1 -4.38 -13.18 8.24
C MET A 1 -4.54 -11.84 8.93
N ASN A 2 -5.72 -11.27 8.87
CA ASN A 2 -5.94 -9.94 9.42
C ASN A 2 -5.95 -9.95 10.96
N ARG A 3 -5.84 -8.76 11.55
CA ARG A 3 -5.79 -8.59 13.00
C ARG A 3 -7.04 -9.15 13.69
N GLN A 4 -8.22 -8.94 13.09
CA GLN A 4 -9.48 -9.43 13.65
C GLN A 4 -9.49 -10.95 13.82
N ILE A 5 -9.02 -11.69 12.81
CA ILE A 5 -8.91 -13.16 12.89
C ILE A 5 -7.91 -13.59 13.96
N MET A 6 -6.75 -12.89 14.03
CA MET A 6 -5.74 -13.19 15.06
C MET A 6 -6.27 -12.93 16.47
N ASP A 7 -6.94 -11.81 16.69
CA ASP A 7 -7.53 -11.45 17.98
C ASP A 7 -8.66 -12.43 18.33
N THR A 8 -9.48 -12.85 17.36
CA THR A 8 -10.51 -13.87 17.56
C THR A 8 -9.92 -15.18 18.07
N LEU A 9 -8.86 -15.68 17.42
CA LEU A 9 -8.20 -16.92 17.82
C LEU A 9 -7.58 -16.80 19.22
N LYS A 10 -6.94 -15.68 19.51
CA LYS A 10 -6.36 -15.41 20.81
C LYS A 10 -7.43 -15.34 21.91
N ASN A 11 -8.54 -14.67 21.65
CA ASN A 11 -9.64 -14.55 22.62
C ASN A 11 -10.43 -15.84 22.81
N ALA A 12 -10.30 -16.79 21.89
CA ALA A 12 -10.92 -18.13 21.99
C ALA A 12 -10.03 -19.15 22.69
N GLU A 13 -8.85 -18.76 23.17
CA GLU A 13 -7.93 -19.66 23.87
C GLU A 13 -8.63 -20.34 25.07
N GLY A 14 -8.57 -21.68 25.13
CA GLY A 14 -9.20 -22.49 26.18
C GLY A 14 -10.70 -22.74 26.02
N ARG A 15 -11.33 -22.31 24.91
CA ARG A 15 -12.73 -22.58 24.57
C ARG A 15 -12.94 -22.85 23.08
N TYR A 16 -14.10 -23.38 22.72
CA TYR A 16 -14.49 -23.49 21.32
C TYR A 16 -14.87 -22.11 20.74
N LEU A 17 -14.67 -21.96 19.41
CA LEU A 17 -15.14 -20.80 18.67
C LEU A 17 -16.68 -20.73 18.69
N THR A 18 -17.19 -19.54 18.80
CA THR A 18 -18.63 -19.26 18.61
C THR A 18 -19.00 -19.36 17.13
N LYS A 19 -20.29 -19.48 16.82
CA LYS A 19 -20.78 -19.49 15.44
C LYS A 19 -20.42 -18.20 14.68
N SER A 20 -20.47 -17.04 15.34
CA SER A 20 -20.10 -15.75 14.75
C SER A 20 -18.61 -15.71 14.40
N GLU A 21 -17.73 -16.17 15.31
CA GLU A 21 -16.29 -16.23 15.07
C GLU A 21 -15.94 -17.16 13.90
N MET A 22 -16.57 -18.33 13.84
CA MET A 22 -16.42 -19.26 12.70
C MET A 22 -16.90 -18.64 11.39
N SER A 23 -18.02 -17.91 11.40
CA SER A 23 -18.56 -17.24 10.20
C SER A 23 -17.58 -16.19 9.67
N SER A 24 -17.01 -15.35 10.54
CA SER A 24 -16.01 -14.35 10.14
C SER A 24 -14.73 -14.98 9.56
N MET A 25 -14.30 -16.10 10.11
CA MET A 25 -13.14 -16.85 9.58
C MET A 25 -13.44 -17.44 8.19
N LEU A 26 -14.64 -18.00 8.00
CA LEU A 26 -15.06 -18.51 6.69
C LEU A 26 -15.18 -17.42 5.65
N GLU A 27 -15.71 -16.24 6.02
CA GLU A 27 -15.79 -15.08 5.11
C GLU A 27 -14.40 -14.64 4.65
N PHE A 28 -13.44 -14.52 5.58
CA PHE A 28 -12.05 -14.24 5.23
C PHE A 28 -11.45 -15.29 4.29
N ALA A 29 -11.68 -16.59 4.60
CA ALA A 29 -11.16 -17.69 3.78
C ALA A 29 -11.77 -17.71 2.37
N ASN A 30 -13.06 -17.45 2.24
CA ASN A 30 -13.78 -17.41 0.96
C ASN A 30 -13.28 -16.31 0.02
N GLN A 31 -12.78 -15.21 0.58
CA GLN A 31 -12.24 -14.10 -0.21
C GLN A 31 -10.73 -14.25 -0.50
N LEU A 32 -10.05 -15.19 0.12
CA LEU A 32 -8.59 -15.32 0.02
C LEU A 32 -8.13 -15.63 -1.41
N GLU A 33 -8.83 -16.47 -2.15
CA GLU A 33 -8.47 -16.77 -3.54
C GLU A 33 -8.53 -15.53 -4.44
N ALA A 34 -9.56 -14.70 -4.29
CA ALA A 34 -9.67 -13.46 -5.05
C ALA A 34 -8.52 -12.49 -4.71
N ARG A 35 -8.15 -12.38 -3.43
CA ARG A 35 -7.02 -11.54 -3.00
C ARG A 35 -5.68 -12.04 -3.52
N LEU A 36 -5.47 -13.35 -3.58
CA LEU A 36 -4.25 -13.93 -4.15
C LEU A 36 -4.16 -13.64 -5.66
N LYS A 37 -5.25 -13.81 -6.41
CA LYS A 37 -5.30 -13.45 -7.84
C LYS A 37 -5.04 -11.96 -8.07
N ALA A 38 -5.58 -11.10 -7.22
CA ALA A 38 -5.30 -9.67 -7.27
C ALA A 38 -3.81 -9.37 -7.02
N SER A 39 -3.20 -10.03 -6.05
CA SER A 39 -1.77 -9.89 -5.77
C SER A 39 -0.89 -10.34 -6.95
N GLU A 40 -1.24 -11.44 -7.63
CA GLU A 40 -0.57 -11.92 -8.84
C GLU A 40 -0.71 -10.93 -10.01
N GLU A 41 -1.88 -10.31 -10.15
CA GLU A 41 -2.08 -9.27 -11.17
C GLU A 41 -1.23 -8.02 -10.89
N ILE A 42 -1.18 -7.57 -9.63
CA ILE A 42 -0.35 -6.43 -9.22
C ILE A 42 1.13 -6.72 -9.51
N GLU A 43 1.63 -7.90 -9.14
CA GLU A 43 3.01 -8.31 -9.41
C GLU A 43 3.32 -8.28 -10.91
N ARG A 44 2.44 -8.83 -11.74
CA ARG A 44 2.62 -8.85 -13.20
C ARG A 44 2.64 -7.45 -13.81
N CYS A 45 1.89 -6.51 -13.25
CA CYS A 45 1.78 -5.14 -13.76
C CYS A 45 2.76 -4.16 -13.11
N GLU A 46 3.53 -4.57 -12.09
CA GLU A 46 4.40 -3.68 -11.29
C GLU A 46 5.32 -2.83 -12.16
N ASP A 47 6.08 -3.43 -13.06
CA ASP A 47 7.05 -2.70 -13.89
C ASP A 47 6.36 -1.63 -14.75
N THR A 48 5.19 -1.94 -15.30
CA THR A 48 4.40 -0.99 -16.08
C THR A 48 3.87 0.14 -15.22
N ILE A 49 3.33 -0.18 -14.05
CA ILE A 49 2.81 0.81 -13.08
C ILE A 49 3.92 1.76 -12.66
N ILE A 50 5.08 1.23 -12.26
CA ILE A 50 6.19 2.05 -11.78
C ILE A 50 6.78 2.91 -12.91
N SER A 51 6.93 2.37 -14.11
CA SER A 51 7.43 3.15 -15.28
C SER A 51 6.50 4.33 -15.59
N LYS A 52 5.19 4.09 -15.69
CA LYS A 52 4.21 5.15 -15.95
C LYS A 52 4.15 6.19 -14.84
N LEU A 53 4.23 5.75 -13.57
CA LEU A 53 4.29 6.66 -12.44
C LEU A 53 5.52 7.57 -12.52
N MET A 54 6.69 7.03 -12.86
CA MET A 54 7.91 7.83 -12.99
C MET A 54 7.84 8.81 -14.17
N GLU A 55 7.21 8.45 -15.28
CA GLU A 55 6.96 9.35 -16.40
C GLU A 55 6.04 10.52 -16.00
N GLU A 56 4.95 10.25 -15.30
CA GLU A 56 4.05 11.29 -14.79
C GLU A 56 4.75 12.20 -13.78
N MET A 57 5.53 11.63 -12.87
CA MET A 57 6.30 12.40 -11.90
C MET A 57 7.35 13.29 -12.56
N THR A 58 8.07 12.79 -13.56
CA THR A 58 9.06 13.59 -14.31
C THR A 58 8.40 14.74 -15.05
N THR A 59 7.19 14.52 -15.58
CA THR A 59 6.41 15.55 -16.24
C THR A 59 5.91 16.62 -15.28
N ALA A 60 5.41 16.22 -14.11
CA ALA A 60 4.89 17.13 -13.09
C ALA A 60 6.00 17.86 -12.31
N TYR A 61 7.16 17.22 -12.16
CA TYR A 61 8.31 17.71 -11.39
C TYR A 61 9.60 17.55 -12.20
N PRO A 62 9.84 18.39 -13.23
CA PRO A 62 11.01 18.26 -14.14
C PRO A 62 12.36 18.30 -13.42
N ASP A 63 12.44 19.05 -12.31
CA ASP A 63 13.67 19.19 -11.52
C ASP A 63 13.90 18.04 -10.52
N PHE A 64 12.99 17.06 -10.45
CA PHE A 64 13.06 15.96 -9.49
C PHE A 64 14.40 15.21 -9.56
N THR A 65 14.85 14.88 -10.75
CA THR A 65 16.13 14.17 -10.97
C THR A 65 17.32 15.03 -10.56
N ASN A 66 17.29 16.33 -10.86
CA ASN A 66 18.38 17.27 -10.57
C ASN A 66 18.44 17.61 -9.08
N GLN A 67 17.30 17.76 -8.44
CA GLN A 67 17.20 18.20 -7.05
C GLN A 67 17.57 17.11 -6.05
N TYR A 68 17.28 15.84 -6.39
CA TYR A 68 17.47 14.69 -5.49
C TYR A 68 18.52 13.68 -6.00
N GLY A 69 19.41 14.08 -6.92
CA GLY A 69 20.49 13.25 -7.44
C GLY A 69 20.00 11.96 -8.10
N ARG A 70 19.95 10.85 -7.35
CA ARG A 70 19.43 9.56 -7.84
C ARG A 70 17.91 9.43 -7.69
N GLY A 71 17.18 10.55 -7.80
CA GLY A 71 15.75 10.62 -7.52
C GLY A 71 14.90 9.60 -8.27
N MET A 72 15.16 9.40 -9.57
CA MET A 72 14.42 8.42 -10.38
C MET A 72 14.63 6.98 -9.89
N GLU A 73 15.88 6.60 -9.62
CA GLU A 73 16.21 5.25 -9.12
C GLU A 73 15.62 5.01 -7.73
N ALA A 74 15.79 5.98 -6.82
CA ALA A 74 15.25 5.90 -5.47
C ALA A 74 13.71 5.94 -5.49
N GLY A 75 13.12 6.82 -6.29
CA GLY A 75 11.67 6.93 -6.46
C GLY A 75 11.04 5.64 -6.98
N SER A 76 11.61 5.05 -8.03
CA SER A 76 11.14 3.77 -8.58
C SER A 76 11.20 2.66 -7.52
N ARG A 77 12.34 2.54 -6.82
CA ARG A 77 12.53 1.54 -5.77
C ARG A 77 11.54 1.72 -4.62
N ASP A 78 11.40 2.93 -4.13
CA ASP A 78 10.60 3.22 -2.93
C ASP A 78 9.10 3.10 -3.22
N THR A 79 8.64 3.53 -4.41
CA THR A 79 7.24 3.36 -4.84
C THR A 79 6.91 1.90 -5.14
N ALA A 80 7.81 1.13 -5.76
CA ALA A 80 7.65 -0.31 -5.93
C ALA A 80 7.57 -1.04 -4.58
N LEU A 81 8.38 -0.63 -3.61
CA LEU A 81 8.34 -1.19 -2.27
C LEU A 81 6.97 -0.96 -1.61
N ILE A 82 6.43 0.25 -1.68
CA ILE A 82 5.08 0.55 -1.15
C ILE A 82 4.02 -0.27 -1.87
N LEU A 83 4.07 -0.41 -3.20
CA LEU A 83 3.12 -1.22 -3.97
C LEU A 83 3.13 -2.69 -3.54
N ARG A 84 4.32 -3.27 -3.33
CA ARG A 84 4.49 -4.65 -2.83
C ARG A 84 3.91 -4.85 -1.44
N TYR A 85 4.15 -3.91 -0.52
CA TYR A 85 3.54 -3.96 0.81
C TYR A 85 2.03 -3.72 0.77
N ALA A 86 1.53 -2.86 -0.13
CA ALA A 86 0.11 -2.68 -0.35
C ALA A 86 -0.56 -3.98 -0.84
N SER A 87 0.06 -4.70 -1.78
CA SER A 87 -0.38 -6.02 -2.23
C SER A 87 -0.41 -7.05 -1.08
N GLN A 88 0.60 -7.06 -0.22
CA GLN A 88 0.59 -7.94 0.97
C GLN A 88 -0.49 -7.57 1.98
N ALA A 89 -0.76 -6.28 2.19
CA ALA A 89 -1.84 -5.81 3.05
C ALA A 89 -3.22 -6.22 2.50
N LEU A 90 -3.40 -6.16 1.16
CA LEU A 90 -4.57 -6.64 0.46
C LEU A 90 -4.81 -8.13 0.72
N VAL A 91 -3.80 -8.99 0.56
CA VAL A 91 -3.91 -10.43 0.83
C VAL A 91 -4.26 -10.69 2.30
N ARG A 92 -3.69 -9.90 3.23
CA ARG A 92 -3.97 -9.99 4.67
C ARG A 92 -5.35 -9.46 5.06
N ASP A 93 -5.96 -8.62 4.21
CA ASP A 93 -7.15 -7.84 4.54
C ASP A 93 -6.91 -6.95 5.78
N ASP A 94 -5.77 -6.27 5.82
CA ASP A 94 -5.32 -5.49 6.98
C ASP A 94 -4.58 -4.21 6.53
N VAL A 95 -5.35 -3.14 6.32
CA VAL A 95 -4.82 -1.82 5.91
C VAL A 95 -3.90 -1.25 6.99
N GLU A 96 -4.23 -1.41 8.27
CA GLU A 96 -3.44 -0.88 9.39
C GLU A 96 -2.08 -1.56 9.52
N TRP A 97 -1.95 -2.76 8.97
CA TRP A 97 -0.67 -3.45 8.92
C TRP A 97 0.39 -2.64 8.17
N LEU A 98 0.00 -1.89 7.12
CA LEU A 98 0.91 -1.02 6.37
C LEU A 98 1.59 0.03 7.26
N ASP A 99 0.86 0.67 8.17
CA ASP A 99 1.45 1.68 9.06
C ASP A 99 2.56 1.09 9.90
N ARG A 100 2.33 -0.12 10.44
CA ARG A 100 3.27 -0.79 11.35
C ARG A 100 4.53 -1.28 10.65
N VAL A 101 4.43 -1.69 9.39
CA VAL A 101 5.56 -2.35 8.71
C VAL A 101 6.35 -1.45 7.79
N ILE A 102 5.72 -0.43 7.18
CA ILE A 102 6.39 0.36 6.17
C ILE A 102 6.09 1.86 6.21
N LEU A 103 4.83 2.29 6.39
CA LEU A 103 4.49 3.70 6.18
C LEU A 103 5.12 4.64 7.20
N THR A 104 5.15 4.28 8.48
CA THR A 104 5.79 5.08 9.53
C THR A 104 7.29 5.24 9.27
N TRP A 105 7.97 4.14 8.93
CA TRP A 105 9.39 4.16 8.61
C TRP A 105 9.68 4.94 7.33
N MET A 106 8.91 4.70 6.26
CA MET A 106 9.09 5.39 4.98
C MET A 106 8.82 6.90 5.11
N ASN A 107 7.80 7.31 5.86
CA ASN A 107 7.55 8.72 6.17
C ASN A 107 8.80 9.41 6.75
N THR A 108 9.47 8.78 7.71
CA THR A 108 10.70 9.31 8.32
C THR A 108 11.81 9.47 7.29
N ILE A 109 11.99 8.49 6.39
CA ILE A 109 13.01 8.56 5.34
C ILE A 109 12.70 9.67 4.34
N LEU A 110 11.48 9.71 3.79
CA LEU A 110 11.09 10.70 2.77
C LEU A 110 11.25 12.12 3.28
N LYS A 111 10.93 12.37 4.55
CA LYS A 111 11.18 13.65 5.21
C LYS A 111 12.66 13.92 5.44
N GLY A 112 13.42 12.92 5.85
CA GLY A 112 14.85 13.03 6.09
C GLY A 112 15.65 13.41 4.84
N VAL A 113 15.18 13.02 3.65
CA VAL A 113 15.77 13.46 2.37
C VAL A 113 15.20 14.77 1.84
N GLY A 114 14.30 15.43 2.58
CA GLY A 114 13.79 16.75 2.27
C GLY A 114 12.64 16.80 1.27
N LEU A 115 11.95 15.70 0.99
CA LEU A 115 10.77 15.69 0.14
C LEU A 115 9.61 16.46 0.81
N THR A 116 8.94 17.32 0.03
CA THR A 116 7.82 18.11 0.53
C THR A 116 6.55 17.24 0.67
N GLU A 117 5.67 17.61 1.59
CA GLU A 117 4.37 16.93 1.78
C GLU A 117 3.54 16.91 0.50
N GLY A 118 3.57 18.02 -0.28
CA GLY A 118 2.87 18.11 -1.57
C GLY A 118 3.41 17.10 -2.57
N PHE A 119 4.72 17.04 -2.74
CA PHE A 119 5.37 16.09 -3.63
C PHE A 119 5.03 14.62 -3.27
N ILE A 120 5.11 14.28 -1.97
CA ILE A 120 4.79 12.93 -1.50
C ILE A 120 3.32 12.61 -1.77
N ARG A 121 2.39 13.52 -1.46
CA ARG A 121 0.96 13.33 -1.73
C ARG A 121 0.68 13.12 -3.20
N ASP A 122 1.21 13.98 -4.06
CA ASP A 122 1.00 13.91 -5.51
C ASP A 122 1.53 12.61 -6.09
N THR A 123 2.67 12.11 -5.60
CA THR A 123 3.22 10.80 -6.00
C THR A 123 2.19 9.68 -5.81
N TYR A 124 1.54 9.61 -4.65
CA TYR A 124 0.59 8.52 -4.38
C TYR A 124 -0.81 8.75 -4.97
N VAL A 125 -1.18 10.01 -5.27
CA VAL A 125 -2.36 10.32 -6.10
C VAL A 125 -2.12 9.86 -7.55
N MET A 126 -0.95 10.11 -8.10
CA MET A 126 -0.56 9.60 -9.43
C MET A 126 -0.52 8.07 -9.44
N MET A 127 0.05 7.43 -8.41
CA MET A 127 0.07 5.98 -8.27
C MET A 127 -1.35 5.39 -8.29
N GLU A 128 -2.31 5.97 -7.56
CA GLU A 128 -3.70 5.51 -7.58
C GLU A 128 -4.29 5.55 -8.99
N ARG A 129 -4.08 6.65 -9.72
CA ARG A 129 -4.57 6.82 -11.10
C ARG A 129 -3.93 5.81 -12.05
N VAL A 130 -2.62 5.60 -11.96
CA VAL A 130 -1.91 4.62 -12.79
C VAL A 130 -2.39 3.21 -12.47
N CYS A 131 -2.51 2.83 -11.20
CA CYS A 131 -3.06 1.53 -10.81
C CYS A 131 -4.48 1.32 -11.34
N GLN A 132 -5.32 2.36 -11.32
CA GLN A 132 -6.67 2.30 -11.88
C GLN A 132 -6.68 2.03 -13.39
N SER A 133 -5.66 2.53 -14.13
CA SER A 133 -5.57 2.31 -15.58
C SER A 133 -4.98 0.96 -15.97
N GLU A 134 -4.12 0.37 -15.12
CA GLU A 134 -3.34 -0.82 -15.44
C GLU A 134 -3.90 -2.12 -14.85
N LEU A 135 -4.73 -2.02 -13.83
CA LEU A 135 -5.31 -3.18 -13.15
C LEU A 135 -6.78 -3.38 -13.53
N SER A 136 -7.26 -4.60 -13.42
CA SER A 136 -8.70 -4.88 -13.52
C SER A 136 -9.48 -4.11 -12.45
N ALA A 137 -10.74 -3.79 -12.73
CA ALA A 137 -11.59 -3.03 -11.81
C ALA A 137 -11.69 -3.71 -10.42
N ASP A 138 -11.77 -5.03 -10.39
CA ASP A 138 -11.87 -5.81 -9.15
C ASP A 138 -10.56 -5.74 -8.34
N THR A 139 -9.41 -5.90 -9.00
CA THR A 139 -8.09 -5.80 -8.35
C THR A 139 -7.84 -4.39 -7.85
N PHE A 140 -8.16 -3.38 -8.67
CA PHE A 140 -8.02 -1.98 -8.24
C PHE A 140 -8.90 -1.66 -7.02
N ALA A 141 -10.16 -2.09 -7.02
CA ALA A 141 -11.07 -1.86 -5.89
C ALA A 141 -10.53 -2.47 -4.58
N MET A 142 -9.87 -3.64 -4.65
CA MET A 142 -9.23 -4.25 -3.48
C MET A 142 -7.95 -3.54 -3.05
N LEU A 143 -7.16 -2.99 -4.00
CA LEU A 143 -5.89 -2.31 -3.72
C LEU A 143 -6.08 -0.86 -3.26
N GLN A 144 -7.11 -0.18 -3.75
CA GLN A 144 -7.35 1.25 -3.54
C GLN A 144 -7.26 1.70 -2.07
N PRO A 145 -7.88 1.00 -1.08
CA PRO A 145 -7.77 1.41 0.32
C PRO A 145 -6.33 1.45 0.85
N MET A 146 -5.46 0.58 0.33
CA MET A 146 -4.04 0.51 0.71
C MET A 146 -3.26 1.72 0.15
N ILE A 147 -3.52 2.09 -1.12
CA ILE A 147 -2.90 3.28 -1.73
C ILE A 147 -3.38 4.56 -1.04
N GLN A 148 -4.68 4.66 -0.76
CA GLN A 148 -5.25 5.81 -0.05
C GLN A 148 -4.68 5.93 1.37
N ARG A 149 -4.38 4.82 2.04
CA ARG A 149 -3.69 4.86 3.32
C ARG A 149 -2.29 5.47 3.18
N ALA A 150 -1.55 5.11 2.13
CA ALA A 150 -0.25 5.70 1.85
C ALA A 150 -0.33 7.21 1.55
N GLN A 151 -1.35 7.66 0.80
CA GLN A 151 -1.62 9.08 0.52
C GLN A 151 -1.80 9.93 1.78
N VAL A 152 -2.38 9.34 2.83
CA VAL A 152 -2.63 10.03 4.10
C VAL A 152 -1.43 9.94 5.03
N SER A 153 -0.84 8.74 5.17
CA SER A 153 0.18 8.48 6.19
C SER A 153 1.57 8.98 5.80
N LEU A 154 1.94 8.93 4.51
CA LEU A 154 3.29 9.30 4.08
C LEU A 154 3.56 10.80 4.11
N PRO A 155 2.64 11.70 3.70
CA PRO A 155 2.83 13.15 3.84
C PRO A 155 2.63 13.67 5.27
N ALA A 156 1.93 12.94 6.14
CA ALA A 156 1.54 13.43 7.45
C ALA A 156 2.74 13.90 8.29
N ARG A 157 2.60 15.04 8.99
CA ARG A 157 3.58 15.47 10.01
C ARG A 157 3.46 14.57 11.22
N GLU A 158 4.59 14.19 11.84
CA GLU A 158 4.54 13.68 13.21
C GLU A 158 3.84 14.74 14.08
N GLN A 159 2.71 14.36 14.68
CA GLN A 159 2.17 15.18 15.77
C GLN A 159 3.20 15.10 16.89
N ALA A 160 3.86 16.23 17.16
CA ALA A 160 4.74 16.35 18.31
C ALA A 160 3.92 15.95 19.56
N ALA A 161 4.34 14.88 20.20
CA ALA A 161 3.77 14.38 21.46
C ALA A 161 4.11 15.35 22.60
#